data_8c8b3adeece8346a51164ff8dcab73dc
#
_entry.id   8c8b3adeece8346a51164ff8dcab73dc
#
_cell.length_a   1.000
_cell.length_b   1.000
_cell.length_c   1.000
_cell.angle_alpha   90.00
_cell.angle_beta   90.00
_cell.angle_gamma   90.00
#
_symmetry.space_group_name_H-M   'P 1'
#
loop_
_entity.id
_entity.type
_entity.pdbx_description
1 polymer ?
#
loop_
_entity_poly.entity_id
_entity_poly.type
_entity_poly.pdbx_seq_one_letter_code
_entity_poly.pdbx_strand_id
1 'polypeptide(L)'
;MNATNQGEIIILPAPRCRRSKRILEYLAARGIPYRRVDPDSPEGGELAARYDFRASPGILVNGVSINPFDLLVQPGCRVDVTQAQRIFAGAEE
;
A
#
# COMPACT_ATOMS: atom_id res chain seq x y z
N MET A 1 -15.53 -14.51 11.97
CA MET A 1 -15.28 -13.99 11.60
C MET A 1 -14.56 -13.81 11.03
N ASN A 2 -14.15 -13.74 10.73
CA ASN A 2 -13.60 -13.38 10.32
C ASN A 2 -13.16 -13.05 9.41
N ALA A 3 -13.48 -12.97 9.01
CA ALA A 3 -13.07 -12.50 7.74
C ALA A 3 -11.94 -11.61 7.80
N THR A 4 -11.12 -12.10 8.45
CA THR A 4 -10.14 -11.32 9.03
C THR A 4 -9.35 -10.51 8.10
N ASN A 5 -9.00 -10.86 6.95
CA ASN A 5 -8.13 -10.03 6.14
C ASN A 5 -8.83 -9.39 4.95
N GLN A 6 -10.11 -9.55 4.86
CA GLN A 6 -10.84 -8.90 3.79
C GLN A 6 -10.94 -7.43 4.07
N GLY A 7 -10.69 -6.63 3.08
CA GLY A 7 -10.74 -5.20 3.22
C GLY A 7 -9.52 -4.59 3.86
N GLU A 8 -8.47 -5.35 4.03
CA GLU A 8 -7.29 -4.82 4.70
C GLU A 8 -6.27 -4.31 3.70
N ILE A 9 -5.83 -3.07 3.93
CA ILE A 9 -4.74 -2.46 3.19
C ILE A 9 -3.60 -2.25 4.16
N ILE A 10 -2.41 -2.75 3.82
CA ILE A 10 -1.22 -2.60 4.63
C ILE A 10 -0.17 -1.88 3.79
N ILE A 11 0.41 -0.82 4.37
CA ILE A 11 1.43 -0.03 3.71
C ILE A 11 2.70 -0.08 4.56
N LEU A 12 3.82 -0.42 3.91
CA LEU A 12 5.14 -0.37 4.55
C LEU A 12 5.91 0.78 3.92
N PRO A 13 5.77 2.00 4.45
CA PRO A 13 6.39 3.17 3.83
C PRO A 13 7.87 3.23 4.17
N ALA A 14 8.66 3.71 3.22
CA ALA A 14 10.07 3.94 3.45
C ALA A 14 10.28 5.39 3.82
N PRO A 15 11.24 5.70 4.72
CA PRO A 15 11.55 7.08 5.07
C PRO A 15 12.04 7.81 3.83
N ARG A 16 11.67 9.07 3.72
CA ARG A 16 12.11 9.95 2.62
C ARG A 16 11.69 9.46 1.24
N CYS A 17 10.67 8.62 1.17
CA CYS A 17 10.19 8.09 -0.09
C CYS A 17 8.98 8.89 -0.53
N ARG A 18 9.11 9.57 -1.66
CA ARG A 18 8.02 10.39 -2.18
C ARG A 18 6.82 9.53 -2.55
N ARG A 19 7.07 8.36 -3.08
CA ARG A 19 5.98 7.44 -3.44
C ARG A 19 5.18 7.05 -2.22
N SER A 20 5.88 6.73 -1.12
CA SER A 20 5.20 6.40 0.13
C SER A 20 4.31 7.54 0.59
N LYS A 21 4.87 8.75 0.58
CA LYS A 21 4.15 9.92 1.04
C LYS A 21 2.90 10.15 0.21
N ARG A 22 3.01 10.07 -1.10
CA ARG A 22 1.88 10.34 -1.99
C ARG A 22 0.78 9.32 -1.83
N ILE A 23 1.14 8.04 -1.67
CA ILE A 23 0.15 7.00 -1.51
C ILE A 23 -0.57 7.14 -0.17
N LEU A 24 0.18 7.44 0.91
CA LEU A 24 -0.44 7.64 2.21
C LEU A 24 -1.37 8.85 2.19
N GLU A 25 -0.96 9.93 1.54
CA GLU A 25 -1.80 11.12 1.42
C GLU A 25 -3.09 10.83 0.67
N TYR A 26 -2.98 10.03 -0.39
CA TYR A 26 -4.16 9.65 -1.16
C TYR A 26 -5.17 8.89 -0.30
N LEU A 27 -4.69 7.91 0.45
CA LEU A 27 -5.56 7.11 1.30
C LEU A 27 -6.20 7.97 2.39
N ALA A 28 -5.42 8.84 3.01
CA ALA A 28 -5.93 9.71 4.06
C ALA A 28 -6.97 10.69 3.52
N ALA A 29 -6.71 11.27 2.36
CA ALA A 29 -7.62 12.25 1.79
C ALA A 29 -8.96 11.64 1.42
N ARG A 30 -8.99 10.37 1.12
CA ARG A 30 -10.23 9.69 0.74
C ARG A 30 -10.87 8.93 1.89
N GLY A 31 -10.27 8.97 3.07
CA GLY A 31 -10.81 8.26 4.21
C GLY A 31 -10.77 6.75 4.07
N ILE A 32 -9.83 6.25 3.29
CA ILE A 32 -9.67 4.81 3.10
C ILE A 32 -8.84 4.26 4.25
N PRO A 33 -9.37 3.34 5.05
CA PRO A 33 -8.61 2.80 6.18
C PRO A 33 -7.44 1.95 5.70
N TYR A 34 -6.31 2.08 6.38
CA TYR A 34 -5.16 1.25 6.10
C TYR A 34 -4.35 1.07 7.37
N ARG A 35 -3.49 0.05 7.38
CA ARG A 35 -2.58 -0.18 8.48
C ARG A 35 -1.16 0.14 8.03
N ARG A 36 -0.48 0.94 8.80
CA ARG A 36 0.90 1.30 8.52
C ARG A 36 1.82 0.41 9.33
N VAL A 37 2.76 -0.25 8.66
CA VAL A 37 3.74 -1.11 9.31
C VAL A 37 5.13 -0.57 8.99
N ASP A 38 5.92 -0.37 10.03
CA ASP A 38 7.29 0.10 9.88
C ASP A 38 8.12 -1.01 9.23
N PRO A 39 8.76 -0.76 8.09
CA PRO A 39 9.57 -1.80 7.43
C PRO A 39 10.73 -2.29 8.28
N ASP A 40 11.19 -1.49 9.25
CA ASP A 40 12.27 -1.89 10.12
C ASP A 40 11.79 -2.64 11.36
N SER A 41 10.48 -2.78 11.53
CA SER A 41 9.94 -3.52 12.67
C SER A 41 10.00 -5.02 12.41
N PRO A 42 9.87 -5.86 13.45
CA PRO A 42 9.81 -7.31 13.24
C PRO A 42 8.68 -7.72 12.30
N GLU A 43 7.51 -7.10 12.43
CA GLU A 43 6.39 -7.40 11.55
C GLU A 43 6.72 -7.00 10.10
N GLY A 44 7.35 -5.84 9.92
CA GLY A 44 7.73 -5.40 8.60
C GLY A 44 8.73 -6.34 7.94
N GLY A 45 9.68 -6.84 8.71
CA GLY A 45 10.64 -7.81 8.20
C GLY A 45 9.99 -9.12 7.79
N GLU A 46 9.03 -9.59 8.57
CA GLU A 46 8.29 -10.79 8.22
C GLU A 46 7.50 -10.63 6.93
N LEU A 47 6.83 -9.48 6.78
CA LEU A 47 6.05 -9.22 5.59
C LEU A 47 6.94 -9.10 4.35
N ALA A 48 8.09 -8.45 4.50
CA ALA A 48 9.03 -8.32 3.39
C ALA A 48 9.57 -9.68 2.95
N ALA A 49 9.82 -10.56 3.92
CA ALA A 49 10.31 -11.89 3.59
C ALA A 49 9.24 -12.74 2.90
N ARG A 50 7.99 -12.56 3.29
CA ARG A 50 6.89 -13.35 2.75
C ARG A 50 6.47 -12.90 1.37
N TYR A 51 6.43 -11.59 1.15
CA TYR A 51 5.84 -11.01 -0.05
C TYR A 51 6.84 -10.47 -1.05
N ASP A 52 8.11 -10.43 -0.71
CA ASP A 52 9.20 -10.06 -1.62
C ASP A 52 8.90 -8.73 -2.33
N PHE A 53 8.75 -7.66 -1.54
CA PHE A 53 8.50 -6.34 -2.10
C PHE A 53 9.69 -5.88 -2.94
N ARG A 54 9.43 -5.44 -4.16
CA ARG A 54 10.49 -5.05 -5.08
C ARG A 54 10.67 -3.56 -5.20
N ALA A 55 9.77 -2.80 -4.62
CA ALA A 55 9.84 -1.34 -4.66
C ALA A 55 9.20 -0.79 -3.41
N SER A 56 9.57 0.42 -3.04
CA SER A 56 8.95 1.13 -1.94
C SER A 56 7.80 1.97 -2.46
N PRO A 57 6.74 2.07 -1.69
CA PRO A 57 6.46 1.35 -0.45
C PRO A 57 5.98 -0.07 -0.71
N GLY A 58 6.09 -0.93 0.29
CA GLY A 58 5.41 -2.22 0.22
C GLY A 58 3.92 -1.99 0.37
N ILE A 59 3.11 -2.63 -0.46
CA ILE A 59 1.66 -2.45 -0.45
C ILE A 59 1.00 -3.80 -0.51
N LEU A 60 0.11 -4.07 0.44
CA LEU A 60 -0.69 -5.27 0.42
C LEU A 60 -2.16 -4.88 0.41
N VAL A 61 -2.92 -5.46 -0.50
CA VAL A 61 -4.38 -5.28 -0.54
C VAL A 61 -4.98 -6.68 -0.48
N ASN A 62 -5.67 -6.97 0.61
CA ASN A 62 -6.29 -8.28 0.83
C ASN A 62 -5.27 -9.41 0.70
N GLY A 63 -4.05 -9.19 1.16
CA GLY A 63 -3.00 -10.21 1.12
C GLY A 63 -2.30 -10.35 -0.21
N VAL A 64 -2.54 -9.44 -1.14
CA VAL A 64 -1.89 -9.45 -2.45
C VAL A 64 -0.92 -8.27 -2.54
N SER A 65 0.32 -8.56 -2.91
CA SER A 65 1.33 -7.53 -3.07
C SER A 65 1.09 -6.71 -4.33
N ILE A 66 1.02 -5.39 -4.16
CA ILE A 66 0.77 -4.46 -5.25
C ILE A 66 2.05 -3.68 -5.54
N ASN A 67 2.42 -3.61 -6.81
CA ASN A 67 3.57 -2.82 -7.22
C ASN A 67 3.20 -1.34 -7.12
N PRO A 68 3.96 -0.52 -6.35
CA PRO A 68 3.61 0.90 -6.24
C PRO A 68 3.62 1.64 -7.56
N PHE A 69 4.38 1.18 -8.53
CA PHE A 69 4.39 1.86 -9.83
C PHE A 69 3.08 1.68 -10.59
N ASP A 70 2.27 0.70 -10.20
CA ASP A 70 0.95 0.55 -10.79
C ASP A 70 -0.04 1.59 -10.26
N LEU A 71 0.32 2.26 -9.17
CA LEU A 71 -0.52 3.28 -8.54
C LEU A 71 -0.09 4.69 -8.90
N LEU A 72 0.99 4.86 -9.66
CA LEU A 72 1.59 6.15 -9.88
C LEU A 72 1.68 6.49 -11.36
N VAL A 73 1.53 7.77 -11.64
CA VAL A 73 1.71 8.28 -13.01
C VAL A 73 3.17 8.62 -13.23
N GLN A 74 3.72 8.15 -14.33
CA GLN A 74 5.09 8.45 -14.71
C GLN A 74 5.14 9.58 -15.73
N PRO A 75 6.14 10.45 -15.65
CA PRO A 75 7.14 10.59 -14.61
C PRO A 75 6.58 11.34 -13.41
N GLY A 76 7.22 11.16 -12.30
CA GLY A 76 6.82 11.86 -11.09
C GLY A 76 6.13 10.91 -10.12
N CYS A 77 5.76 11.44 -8.98
CA CYS A 77 5.20 10.64 -7.91
C CYS A 77 3.74 11.01 -7.67
N ARG A 78 2.99 11.22 -8.74
CA ARG A 78 1.57 11.51 -8.61
C ARG A 78 0.78 10.21 -8.66
N VAL A 79 -0.26 10.14 -7.83
CA VAL A 79 -1.12 8.97 -7.80
C VAL A 79 -1.99 8.93 -9.04
N ASP A 80 -2.02 7.78 -9.70
CA ASP A 80 -2.95 7.52 -10.78
C ASP A 80 -4.29 7.17 -10.15
N VAL A 81 -5.19 8.15 -10.11
CA VAL A 81 -6.45 8.01 -9.38
C VAL A 81 -7.29 6.87 -9.93
N THR A 82 -7.31 6.69 -11.24
CA THR A 82 -8.11 5.62 -11.84
C THR A 82 -7.62 4.24 -11.40
N GLN A 83 -6.31 4.03 -11.45
CA GLN A 83 -5.74 2.76 -11.03
C GLN A 83 -5.88 2.56 -9.53
N ALA A 84 -5.67 3.62 -8.76
CA ALA A 84 -5.78 3.53 -7.30
C ALA A 84 -7.21 3.17 -6.90
N GLN A 85 -8.19 3.77 -7.54
CA GLN A 85 -9.58 3.43 -7.25
C GLN A 85 -9.86 1.96 -7.53
N ARG A 86 -9.37 1.46 -8.65
CA ARG A 86 -9.58 0.05 -9.00
C ARG A 86 -8.90 -0.88 -8.00
N ILE A 87 -7.65 -0.59 -7.65
CA ILE A 87 -6.86 -1.48 -6.81
C ILE A 87 -7.38 -1.47 -5.38
N PHE A 88 -7.61 -0.28 -4.81
CA PHE A 88 -8.06 -0.18 -3.43
C PHE A 88 -9.54 -0.51 -3.27
N ALA A 89 -10.32 -0.44 -4.33
CA ALA A 89 -11.74 -0.82 -4.24
C ALA A 89 -11.90 -2.29 -3.86
N GLY A 90 -10.96 -3.13 -4.24
CA GLY A 90 -11.00 -4.53 -3.85
C GLY A 90 -11.00 -4.73 -2.35
N ALA A 91 -10.40 -3.79 -1.62
CA ALA A 91 -10.36 -3.87 -0.16
C ALA A 91 -11.68 -3.47 0.48
N GLU A 92 -12.53 -2.78 -0.25
CA GLU A 92 -13.81 -2.31 0.29
C GLU A 92 -14.94 -3.30 0.08
N GLU A 93 -14.69 -4.32 -0.67
CA GLU A 93 -15.67 -5.37 -0.91
C GLU A 93 -15.45 -6.49 0.10
#